data_fc69bbb500a1d22930676a2acb88b06b
#
_entry.id   fc69bbb500a1d22930676a2acb88b06b
#
_cell.length_a   1.000
_cell.length_b   1.000
_cell.length_c   1.000
_cell.angle_alpha   90.00
_cell.angle_beta   90.00
_cell.angle_gamma   90.00
#
_symmetry.space_group_name_H-M   'P 1'
#
loop_
_entity.id
_entity.type
_entity.pdbx_description
1 polymer ?
#
loop_
_entity_poly.entity_id
_entity_poly.type
_entity_poly.pdbx_seq_one_letter_code
_entity_poly.pdbx_strand_id
1 'polypeptide(L)'
;FTDSADIKATEAVNMLSALGVINGYTDGSFKPNDTVTRAEMAKMIYVLRTGSDKATAYENATTKFTDVKGHWAAPYIKYCEAMGIIAGKSATKFAPDVTVTGEETAKMLLVTIGYDATKAGLVGTAWAQKSTALATENGLLEDVDASLGLALPRQWAAQMIYNAVDADTVSYNADGQVVKTEKTENATVPYKSSTTKKYDLVNSSDAVLATYDSYTDAKKALDDGVVAGATKIVSRDEDVYTYVQETKTKNETVGEKYLDLHTSVGLLMTSGNETLNSSFSSGDDVLKINNAKSESDINEGTKSSFTKVKTDYTALLGQRVKVLYKDTDEVIGVY
;
A
#
# COMPACT_ATOMS: atom_id res chain seq x y z
N PHE A 1 -4.95 18.11 8.42
CA PHE A 1 -5.52 19.27 7.73
C PHE A 1 -6.61 19.91 8.59
N THR A 2 -6.75 21.23 8.55
CA THR A 2 -7.74 21.98 9.34
C THR A 2 -9.20 21.69 8.92
N ASP A 3 -9.39 21.19 7.70
CA ASP A 3 -10.67 20.81 7.09
C ASP A 3 -10.81 19.28 6.94
N SER A 4 -10.15 18.51 7.81
CA SER A 4 -10.17 17.05 7.76
C SER A 4 -11.58 16.42 7.84
N ALA A 5 -12.53 17.09 8.49
CA ALA A 5 -13.93 16.63 8.59
C ALA A 5 -14.66 16.62 7.22
N ASP A 6 -14.20 17.41 6.25
CA ASP A 6 -14.78 17.49 4.91
C ASP A 6 -14.14 16.50 3.92
N ILE A 7 -13.05 15.82 4.33
CA ILE A 7 -12.32 14.86 3.49
C ILE A 7 -13.00 13.49 3.60
N LYS A 8 -13.64 13.05 2.52
CA LYS A 8 -14.22 11.70 2.41
C LYS A 8 -13.16 10.65 2.06
N ALA A 9 -12.20 10.98 1.18
CA ALA A 9 -11.10 10.11 0.77
C ALA A 9 -9.92 10.19 1.78
N THR A 10 -10.20 9.96 3.07
CA THR A 10 -9.26 10.23 4.18
C THR A 10 -7.98 9.39 4.06
N GLU A 11 -8.10 8.09 3.79
CA GLU A 11 -6.96 7.18 3.64
C GLU A 11 -6.05 7.61 2.49
N ALA A 12 -6.63 7.89 1.32
CA ALA A 12 -5.90 8.34 0.13
C ALA A 12 -5.16 9.66 0.40
N VAL A 13 -5.83 10.63 1.01
CA VAL A 13 -5.24 11.94 1.32
C VAL A 13 -4.10 11.81 2.33
N ASN A 14 -4.27 11.03 3.39
CA ASN A 14 -3.25 10.82 4.41
C ASN A 14 -2.01 10.12 3.84
N MET A 15 -2.21 9.03 3.10
CA MET A 15 -1.12 8.26 2.51
C MET A 15 -0.33 9.09 1.48
N LEU A 16 -1.02 9.75 0.56
CA LEU A 16 -0.35 10.55 -0.46
C LEU A 16 0.34 11.80 0.12
N SER A 17 -0.16 12.34 1.24
CA SER A 17 0.52 13.39 1.98
C SER A 17 1.80 12.87 2.63
N ALA A 18 1.76 11.69 3.25
CA ALA A 18 2.95 11.05 3.83
C ALA A 18 4.01 10.73 2.77
N LEU A 19 3.59 10.38 1.55
CA LEU A 19 4.47 10.16 0.40
C LEU A 19 4.94 11.47 -0.27
N GLY A 20 4.42 12.63 0.14
CA GLY A 20 4.75 13.93 -0.47
C GLY A 20 4.15 14.14 -1.88
N VAL A 21 3.26 13.25 -2.33
CA VAL A 21 2.60 13.35 -3.64
C VAL A 21 1.62 14.52 -3.67
N ILE A 22 0.91 14.73 -2.56
CA ILE A 22 0.03 15.88 -2.35
C ILE A 22 0.45 16.66 -1.12
N ASN A 23 0.14 17.96 -1.12
CA ASN A 23 0.37 18.83 0.01
C ASN A 23 -0.87 19.69 0.26
N GLY A 24 -1.04 20.12 1.52
CA GLY A 24 -2.03 21.13 1.88
C GLY A 24 -1.61 22.54 1.46
N TYR A 25 -2.47 23.48 1.73
CA TYR A 25 -2.22 24.90 1.56
C TYR A 25 -1.54 25.52 2.79
N THR A 26 -1.04 26.73 2.64
CA THR A 26 -0.31 27.46 3.71
C THR A 26 -1.19 27.77 4.94
N ASP A 27 -2.51 27.74 4.77
CA ASP A 27 -3.51 27.89 5.85
C ASP A 27 -3.78 26.58 6.63
N GLY A 28 -3.08 25.50 6.26
CA GLY A 28 -3.24 24.17 6.85
C GLY A 28 -4.40 23.35 6.29
N SER A 29 -5.16 23.89 5.33
CA SER A 29 -6.28 23.18 4.69
C SER A 29 -5.81 22.27 3.55
N PHE A 30 -6.63 21.26 3.24
CA PHE A 30 -6.47 20.41 2.04
C PHE A 30 -7.36 20.90 0.88
N LYS A 31 -8.50 21.48 1.19
CA LYS A 31 -9.57 21.90 0.26
C LYS A 31 -10.07 20.77 -0.62
N PRO A 32 -10.71 19.74 -0.03
CA PRO A 32 -11.06 18.50 -0.70
C PRO A 32 -12.00 18.67 -1.90
N ASN A 33 -12.83 19.71 -1.88
CA ASN A 33 -13.83 19.99 -2.91
C ASN A 33 -13.39 21.01 -3.96
N ASP A 34 -12.23 21.67 -3.78
CA ASP A 34 -11.63 22.50 -4.83
C ASP A 34 -11.18 21.61 -5.99
N THR A 35 -11.22 22.16 -7.19
CA THR A 35 -10.83 21.42 -8.40
C THR A 35 -9.34 21.48 -8.66
N VAL A 36 -8.79 20.40 -9.21
CA VAL A 36 -7.36 20.29 -9.56
C VAL A 36 -7.12 20.87 -10.95
N THR A 37 -6.07 21.67 -11.09
CA THR A 37 -5.59 22.13 -12.40
C THR A 37 -4.74 21.05 -13.09
N ARG A 38 -4.61 21.17 -14.41
CA ARG A 38 -3.74 20.30 -15.21
C ARG A 38 -2.27 20.38 -14.79
N ALA A 39 -1.84 21.56 -14.36
CA ALA A 39 -0.50 21.80 -13.83
C ALA A 39 -0.26 21.07 -12.49
N GLU A 40 -1.21 21.15 -11.57
CA GLU A 40 -1.16 20.44 -10.29
C GLU A 40 -1.15 18.92 -10.49
N MET A 41 -1.99 18.41 -11.39
CA MET A 41 -1.98 16.97 -11.72
C MET A 41 -0.64 16.52 -12.31
N ALA A 42 -0.02 17.30 -13.19
CA ALA A 42 1.30 16.98 -13.73
C ALA A 42 2.37 16.90 -12.62
N LYS A 43 2.32 17.81 -11.63
CA LYS A 43 3.21 17.75 -10.46
C LYS A 43 2.94 16.49 -9.61
N MET A 44 1.69 16.17 -9.30
CA MET A 44 1.34 14.97 -8.52
C MET A 44 1.86 13.70 -9.19
N ILE A 45 1.68 13.56 -10.51
CA ILE A 45 2.18 12.41 -11.27
C ILE A 45 3.71 12.39 -11.32
N TYR A 46 4.36 13.54 -11.44
CA TYR A 46 5.81 13.62 -11.36
C TYR A 46 6.33 13.06 -10.03
N VAL A 47 5.76 13.52 -8.91
CA VAL A 47 6.16 13.05 -7.57
C VAL A 47 5.86 11.55 -7.41
N LEU A 48 4.70 11.08 -7.88
CA LEU A 48 4.34 9.65 -7.88
C LEU A 48 5.41 8.80 -8.60
N ARG A 49 5.95 9.30 -9.71
CA ARG A 49 6.91 8.55 -10.53
C ARG A 49 8.37 8.70 -10.12
N THR A 50 8.70 9.68 -9.32
CA THR A 50 10.10 10.00 -8.99
C THR A 50 10.41 9.99 -7.48
N GLY A 51 9.37 9.99 -6.64
CA GLY A 51 9.50 10.12 -5.20
C GLY A 51 10.03 11.51 -4.75
N SER A 52 10.09 12.48 -5.64
CA SER A 52 10.68 13.81 -5.36
C SER A 52 9.82 14.93 -5.97
N ASP A 53 9.73 16.04 -5.27
CA ASP A 53 9.11 17.27 -5.80
C ASP A 53 10.10 18.18 -6.56
N LYS A 54 11.38 17.77 -6.67
CA LYS A 54 12.44 18.53 -7.32
C LYS A 54 12.60 18.10 -8.79
N ALA A 55 12.09 18.89 -9.71
CA ALA A 55 12.16 18.64 -11.15
C ALA A 55 13.28 19.39 -11.88
N THR A 56 14.41 19.64 -11.20
CA THR A 56 15.55 20.44 -11.72
C THR A 56 16.12 19.90 -13.03
N ALA A 57 16.12 18.59 -13.24
CA ALA A 57 16.56 17.97 -14.48
C ALA A 57 15.74 18.39 -15.72
N TYR A 58 14.52 18.89 -15.51
CA TYR A 58 13.59 19.28 -16.59
C TYR A 58 13.43 20.80 -16.73
N GLU A 59 14.09 21.62 -15.90
CA GLU A 59 14.01 23.09 -16.00
C GLU A 59 14.38 23.59 -17.40
N ASN A 60 15.47 23.07 -17.95
CA ASN A 60 15.98 23.45 -19.28
C ASN A 60 15.54 22.50 -20.40
N ALA A 61 14.69 21.50 -20.13
CA ALA A 61 14.17 20.62 -21.16
C ALA A 61 13.28 21.40 -22.15
N THR A 62 13.23 20.92 -23.38
CA THR A 62 12.33 21.50 -24.41
C THR A 62 10.91 20.98 -24.26
N THR A 63 9.94 21.73 -24.77
CA THR A 63 8.53 21.35 -24.86
C THR A 63 7.91 21.97 -26.11
N LYS A 64 6.93 21.28 -26.67
CA LYS A 64 6.13 21.84 -27.77
C LYS A 64 5.08 22.84 -27.27
N PHE A 65 4.80 22.88 -25.96
CA PHE A 65 3.77 23.75 -25.40
C PHE A 65 4.27 25.16 -25.16
N THR A 66 3.70 26.12 -25.84
CA THR A 66 4.11 27.54 -25.82
C THR A 66 3.61 28.30 -24.59
N ASP A 67 2.61 27.76 -23.89
CA ASP A 67 1.94 28.37 -22.74
C ASP A 67 2.49 27.89 -21.38
N VAL A 68 3.53 27.09 -21.38
CA VAL A 68 4.18 26.65 -20.15
C VAL A 68 5.45 27.43 -19.80
N LYS A 69 5.92 28.28 -20.73
CA LYS A 69 7.14 29.08 -20.51
C LYS A 69 6.95 30.05 -19.34
N GLY A 70 7.80 29.94 -18.32
CA GLY A 70 7.72 30.75 -17.12
C GLY A 70 6.64 30.33 -16.12
N HIS A 71 5.87 29.31 -16.44
CA HIS A 71 4.91 28.74 -15.51
C HIS A 71 5.62 27.90 -14.44
N TRP A 72 5.18 27.98 -13.18
CA TRP A 72 5.79 27.26 -12.05
C TRP A 72 5.86 25.73 -12.27
N ALA A 73 4.89 25.16 -12.96
CA ALA A 73 4.82 23.72 -13.23
C ALA A 73 5.55 23.31 -14.52
N ALA A 74 6.23 24.22 -15.21
CA ALA A 74 6.90 23.91 -16.48
C ALA A 74 7.81 22.68 -16.42
N PRO A 75 8.65 22.45 -15.39
CA PRO A 75 9.51 21.26 -15.33
C PRO A 75 8.71 19.95 -15.22
N TYR A 76 7.63 19.93 -14.43
CA TYR A 76 6.75 18.77 -14.28
C TYR A 76 5.99 18.45 -15.57
N ILE A 77 5.49 19.48 -16.26
CA ILE A 77 4.79 19.34 -17.54
C ILE A 77 5.74 18.79 -18.61
N LYS A 78 6.96 19.31 -18.70
CA LYS A 78 8.00 18.83 -19.63
C LYS A 78 8.34 17.35 -19.38
N TYR A 79 8.47 16.94 -18.12
CA TYR A 79 8.65 15.52 -17.76
C TYR A 79 7.48 14.67 -18.24
N CYS A 80 6.27 15.05 -17.89
CA CYS A 80 5.07 14.29 -18.26
C CYS A 80 4.87 14.23 -19.78
N GLU A 81 5.23 15.30 -20.50
CA GLU A 81 5.25 15.30 -21.96
C GLU A 81 6.27 14.31 -22.52
N ALA A 82 7.52 14.37 -22.03
CA ALA A 82 8.59 13.47 -22.46
C ALA A 82 8.26 11.98 -22.20
N MET A 83 7.52 11.71 -21.12
CA MET A 83 7.05 10.35 -20.79
C MET A 83 5.74 9.96 -21.50
N GLY A 84 5.18 10.83 -22.35
CA GLY A 84 3.92 10.55 -23.05
C GLY A 84 2.67 10.54 -22.17
N ILE A 85 2.79 10.96 -20.90
CA ILE A 85 1.70 10.89 -19.90
C ILE A 85 0.61 11.92 -20.21
N ILE A 86 1.00 13.09 -20.69
CA ILE A 86 0.08 14.18 -20.95
C ILE A 86 -0.06 14.48 -22.44
N ALA A 87 -1.26 14.90 -22.80
CA ALA A 87 -1.56 15.51 -24.11
C ALA A 87 -1.92 16.97 -23.92
N GLY A 88 -1.64 17.79 -24.93
CA GLY A 88 -2.11 19.18 -24.97
C GLY A 88 -3.62 19.27 -25.24
N LYS A 89 -4.20 20.42 -24.93
CA LYS A 89 -5.54 20.81 -25.44
C LYS A 89 -5.50 21.12 -26.93
N SER A 90 -4.30 21.44 -27.44
CA SER A 90 -3.99 21.54 -28.89
C SER A 90 -2.55 21.08 -29.15
N ALA A 91 -2.10 21.13 -30.39
CA ALA A 91 -0.73 20.76 -30.77
C ALA A 91 0.35 21.54 -30.01
N THR A 92 0.09 22.79 -29.62
CA THR A 92 1.07 23.70 -29.00
C THR A 92 0.61 24.33 -27.69
N LYS A 93 -0.53 23.89 -27.11
CA LYS A 93 -1.10 24.43 -25.89
C LYS A 93 -1.39 23.29 -24.90
N PHE A 94 -0.83 23.40 -23.70
CA PHE A 94 -1.11 22.49 -22.58
C PHE A 94 -2.32 22.95 -21.76
N ALA A 95 -2.52 24.25 -21.62
CA ALA A 95 -3.49 24.90 -20.76
C ALA A 95 -3.29 24.54 -19.26
N PRO A 96 -2.16 24.95 -18.64
CA PRO A 96 -1.76 24.52 -17.28
C PRO A 96 -2.77 24.89 -16.20
N ASP A 97 -3.38 26.06 -16.26
CA ASP A 97 -4.30 26.59 -15.25
C ASP A 97 -5.77 26.16 -15.45
N VAL A 98 -6.06 25.44 -16.52
CA VAL A 98 -7.38 24.85 -16.74
C VAL A 98 -7.54 23.61 -15.84
N THR A 99 -8.73 23.43 -15.29
CA THR A 99 -9.05 22.25 -14.47
C THR A 99 -8.93 20.97 -15.29
N VAL A 100 -8.43 19.91 -14.65
CA VAL A 100 -8.39 18.55 -15.21
C VAL A 100 -9.74 17.86 -14.98
N THR A 101 -10.19 17.07 -15.94
CA THR A 101 -11.36 16.20 -15.75
C THR A 101 -10.94 14.83 -15.18
N GLY A 102 -11.91 14.08 -14.63
CA GLY A 102 -11.66 12.70 -14.18
C GLY A 102 -11.22 11.79 -15.34
N GLU A 103 -11.79 11.96 -16.55
CA GLU A 103 -11.40 11.22 -17.74
C GLU A 103 -9.95 11.52 -18.17
N GLU A 104 -9.54 12.80 -18.11
CA GLU A 104 -8.15 13.19 -18.39
C GLU A 104 -7.19 12.62 -17.33
N THR A 105 -7.58 12.63 -16.06
CA THR A 105 -6.82 12.02 -14.96
C THR A 105 -6.69 10.51 -15.16
N ALA A 106 -7.79 9.82 -15.50
CA ALA A 106 -7.77 8.38 -15.78
C ALA A 106 -6.76 8.05 -16.90
N LYS A 107 -6.79 8.80 -18.01
CA LYS A 107 -5.80 8.63 -19.09
C LYS A 107 -4.37 8.86 -18.63
N MET A 108 -4.10 9.91 -17.86
CA MET A 108 -2.76 10.20 -17.35
C MET A 108 -2.25 9.07 -16.45
N LEU A 109 -3.10 8.53 -15.58
CA LEU A 109 -2.74 7.43 -14.68
C LEU A 109 -2.54 6.11 -15.43
N LEU A 110 -3.35 5.81 -16.44
CA LEU A 110 -3.15 4.63 -17.30
C LEU A 110 -1.80 4.65 -18.01
N VAL A 111 -1.37 5.80 -18.53
CA VAL A 111 -0.03 5.93 -19.12
C VAL A 111 1.06 5.84 -18.03
N THR A 112 0.79 6.33 -16.83
CA THR A 112 1.69 6.17 -15.68
C THR A 112 1.89 4.70 -15.30
N ILE A 113 0.85 3.88 -15.38
CA ILE A 113 0.89 2.43 -15.16
C ILE A 113 1.72 1.71 -16.25
N GLY A 114 1.79 2.27 -17.47
CA GLY A 114 2.57 1.71 -18.57
C GLY A 114 1.82 1.51 -19.87
N TYR A 115 0.55 1.88 -19.95
CA TYR A 115 -0.19 1.84 -21.20
C TYR A 115 0.36 2.86 -22.22
N ASP A 116 0.59 2.41 -23.45
CA ASP A 116 0.82 3.30 -24.59
C ASP A 116 -0.52 3.90 -25.03
N ALA A 117 -0.61 5.22 -25.03
CA ALA A 117 -1.87 5.91 -25.31
C ALA A 117 -2.47 5.58 -26.70
N THR A 118 -1.62 5.32 -27.69
CA THR A 118 -2.06 4.99 -29.05
C THR A 118 -2.49 3.54 -29.14
N LYS A 119 -1.66 2.61 -28.65
CA LYS A 119 -1.96 1.17 -28.68
C LYS A 119 -3.19 0.82 -27.87
N ALA A 120 -3.38 1.47 -26.73
CA ALA A 120 -4.55 1.29 -25.88
C ALA A 120 -5.79 2.04 -26.36
N GLY A 121 -5.69 2.81 -27.46
CA GLY A 121 -6.81 3.56 -28.03
C GLY A 121 -7.26 4.74 -27.17
N LEU A 122 -6.37 5.28 -26.34
CA LEU A 122 -6.63 6.44 -25.49
C LEU A 122 -6.45 7.76 -26.24
N VAL A 123 -6.61 7.71 -27.56
CA VAL A 123 -6.54 8.84 -28.51
C VAL A 123 -7.73 8.79 -29.47
N GLY A 124 -7.97 9.89 -30.22
CA GLY A 124 -9.11 9.98 -31.17
C GLY A 124 -10.42 10.27 -30.43
N THR A 125 -11.56 10.10 -31.10
CA THR A 125 -12.88 10.57 -30.63
C THR A 125 -13.44 9.79 -29.43
N ALA A 126 -13.05 8.53 -29.25
CA ALA A 126 -13.54 7.66 -28.18
C ALA A 126 -12.57 7.59 -26.95
N TRP A 127 -11.58 8.45 -26.90
CA TRP A 127 -10.52 8.38 -25.87
C TRP A 127 -11.05 8.41 -24.43
N ALA A 128 -12.05 9.26 -24.15
CA ALA A 128 -12.61 9.43 -22.82
C ALA A 128 -13.32 8.16 -22.34
N GLN A 129 -14.20 7.59 -23.20
CA GLN A 129 -14.90 6.34 -22.90
C GLN A 129 -13.93 5.17 -22.69
N LYS A 130 -12.90 5.06 -23.54
CA LYS A 130 -11.89 4.00 -23.43
C LYS A 130 -11.03 4.19 -22.18
N SER A 131 -10.65 5.43 -21.85
CA SER A 131 -9.91 5.73 -20.63
C SER A 131 -10.71 5.37 -19.40
N THR A 132 -12.00 5.68 -19.35
CA THR A 132 -12.88 5.32 -18.23
C THR A 132 -13.01 3.81 -18.10
N ALA A 133 -13.28 3.08 -19.20
CA ALA A 133 -13.40 1.63 -19.17
C ALA A 133 -12.12 0.96 -18.67
N LEU A 134 -10.97 1.33 -19.23
CA LEU A 134 -9.69 0.75 -18.86
C LEU A 134 -9.26 1.15 -17.43
N ALA A 135 -9.60 2.35 -16.98
CA ALA A 135 -9.37 2.77 -15.60
C ALA A 135 -10.21 1.95 -14.61
N THR A 136 -11.47 1.62 -14.96
CA THR A 136 -12.32 0.73 -14.16
C THR A 136 -11.71 -0.67 -14.07
N GLU A 137 -11.25 -1.23 -15.19
CA GLU A 137 -10.61 -2.56 -15.24
C GLU A 137 -9.33 -2.64 -14.39
N ASN A 138 -8.61 -1.52 -14.24
CA ASN A 138 -7.40 -1.44 -13.41
C ASN A 138 -7.65 -0.93 -11.99
N GLY A 139 -8.90 -0.84 -11.53
CA GLY A 139 -9.26 -0.44 -10.17
C GLY A 139 -9.05 1.06 -9.87
N LEU A 140 -8.70 1.90 -10.87
CA LEU A 140 -8.37 3.31 -10.63
C LEU A 140 -9.56 4.16 -10.17
N LEU A 141 -10.78 3.67 -10.37
CA LEU A 141 -12.02 4.38 -10.07
C LEU A 141 -12.72 3.84 -8.80
N GLU A 142 -12.11 2.92 -8.08
CA GLU A 142 -12.64 2.42 -6.81
C GLU A 142 -12.77 3.57 -5.81
N ASP A 143 -13.92 3.64 -5.12
CA ASP A 143 -14.26 4.64 -4.12
C ASP A 143 -14.19 6.11 -4.62
N VAL A 144 -14.27 6.35 -5.92
CA VAL A 144 -14.30 7.69 -6.52
C VAL A 144 -15.73 8.16 -6.72
N ASP A 145 -16.19 9.08 -5.87
CA ASP A 145 -17.53 9.69 -5.94
C ASP A 145 -17.48 11.03 -6.70
N ALA A 146 -17.21 10.96 -8.02
CA ALA A 146 -17.13 12.12 -8.90
C ALA A 146 -17.66 11.84 -10.30
N SER A 147 -18.21 12.89 -10.95
CA SER A 147 -18.56 12.87 -12.38
C SER A 147 -17.29 13.06 -13.21
N LEU A 148 -16.81 12.01 -13.88
CA LEU A 148 -15.50 11.99 -14.53
C LEU A 148 -15.37 12.98 -15.70
N GLY A 149 -16.47 13.33 -16.38
CA GLY A 149 -16.48 14.32 -17.48
C GLY A 149 -16.38 15.78 -17.01
N LEU A 150 -16.42 16.02 -15.68
CA LEU A 150 -16.34 17.35 -15.08
C LEU A 150 -14.97 17.60 -14.45
N ALA A 151 -14.73 18.86 -14.03
CA ALA A 151 -13.56 19.25 -13.26
C ALA A 151 -13.46 18.39 -11.97
N LEU A 152 -12.31 17.74 -11.77
CA LEU A 152 -12.12 16.76 -10.73
C LEU A 152 -11.79 17.43 -9.39
N PRO A 153 -12.57 17.16 -8.29
CA PRO A 153 -12.23 17.62 -6.96
C PRO A 153 -10.93 16.98 -6.44
N ARG A 154 -10.18 17.72 -5.61
CA ARG A 154 -8.86 17.33 -5.11
C ARG A 154 -8.85 16.00 -4.38
N GLN A 155 -9.86 15.73 -3.54
CA GLN A 155 -9.94 14.45 -2.83
C GLN A 155 -10.13 13.26 -3.77
N TRP A 156 -10.87 13.43 -4.87
CA TRP A 156 -11.08 12.34 -5.83
C TRP A 156 -9.90 12.18 -6.79
N ALA A 157 -9.17 13.26 -7.06
CA ALA A 157 -7.86 13.16 -7.71
C ALA A 157 -6.87 12.36 -6.83
N ALA A 158 -6.86 12.63 -5.52
CA ALA A 158 -6.08 11.87 -4.55
C ALA A 158 -6.52 10.39 -4.51
N GLN A 159 -7.83 10.10 -4.48
CA GLN A 159 -8.32 8.73 -4.51
C GLN A 159 -7.86 7.98 -5.76
N MET A 160 -7.96 8.57 -6.94
CA MET A 160 -7.51 7.94 -8.18
C MET A 160 -5.99 7.68 -8.18
N ILE A 161 -5.18 8.60 -7.66
CA ILE A 161 -3.72 8.42 -7.54
C ILE A 161 -3.40 7.33 -6.51
N TYR A 162 -4.11 7.31 -5.38
CA TYR A 162 -3.99 6.28 -4.35
C TYR A 162 -4.25 4.88 -4.94
N ASN A 163 -5.34 4.73 -5.69
CA ASN A 163 -5.66 3.48 -6.38
C ASN A 163 -4.56 3.09 -7.39
N ALA A 164 -3.98 4.08 -8.07
CA ALA A 164 -2.90 3.85 -9.01
C ALA A 164 -1.60 3.35 -8.34
N VAL A 165 -1.34 3.68 -7.07
CA VAL A 165 -0.16 3.18 -6.33
C VAL A 165 -0.18 1.66 -6.22
N ASP A 166 -1.34 1.07 -5.97
CA ASP A 166 -1.52 -0.38 -5.85
C ASP A 166 -1.78 -1.08 -7.20
N ALA A 167 -1.97 -0.32 -8.29
CA ALA A 167 -2.21 -0.91 -9.61
C ALA A 167 -0.96 -1.60 -10.15
N ASP A 168 -1.16 -2.78 -10.75
CA ASP A 168 -0.09 -3.51 -11.44
C ASP A 168 0.43 -2.71 -12.64
N THR A 169 1.74 -2.59 -12.77
CA THR A 169 2.33 -1.98 -13.96
C THR A 169 2.21 -2.92 -15.16
N VAL A 170 2.14 -2.33 -16.35
CA VAL A 170 2.02 -3.08 -17.61
C VAL A 170 3.14 -2.71 -18.58
N SER A 171 3.40 -3.62 -19.49
CA SER A 171 4.28 -3.44 -20.64
C SER A 171 3.67 -4.13 -21.86
N TYR A 172 4.36 -4.11 -22.98
CA TYR A 172 3.92 -4.76 -24.21
C TYR A 172 4.93 -5.86 -24.59
N ASN A 173 4.42 -7.07 -24.85
CA ASN A 173 5.24 -8.15 -25.36
C ASN A 173 5.63 -7.94 -26.83
N ALA A 174 6.40 -8.87 -27.41
CA ALA A 174 6.85 -8.81 -28.81
C ALA A 174 5.69 -8.75 -29.82
N ASP A 175 4.54 -9.32 -29.47
CA ASP A 175 3.35 -9.33 -30.32
C ASP A 175 2.48 -8.05 -30.14
N GLY A 176 2.92 -7.11 -29.29
CA GLY A 176 2.23 -5.87 -29.00
C GLY A 176 1.03 -6.02 -28.04
N GLN A 177 0.89 -7.15 -27.37
CA GLN A 177 -0.15 -7.38 -26.38
C GLN A 177 0.28 -6.82 -25.02
N VAL A 178 -0.69 -6.30 -24.26
CA VAL A 178 -0.48 -5.84 -22.90
C VAL A 178 -0.21 -7.03 -21.98
N VAL A 179 0.86 -6.95 -21.19
CA VAL A 179 1.21 -7.92 -20.17
C VAL A 179 1.53 -7.20 -18.86
N LYS A 180 1.20 -7.82 -17.73
CA LYS A 180 1.61 -7.32 -16.41
C LYS A 180 3.13 -7.39 -16.31
N THR A 181 3.73 -6.36 -15.71
CA THR A 181 5.15 -6.39 -15.39
C THR A 181 5.36 -7.24 -14.15
N GLU A 182 6.24 -8.22 -14.23
CA GLU A 182 6.55 -9.11 -13.12
C GLU A 182 7.87 -8.73 -12.46
N LYS A 183 7.95 -8.93 -11.16
CA LYS A 183 9.19 -8.89 -10.40
C LYS A 183 9.35 -10.15 -9.56
N THR A 184 10.59 -10.47 -9.26
CA THR A 184 10.95 -11.61 -8.43
C THR A 184 11.41 -11.11 -7.07
N GLU A 185 10.90 -11.70 -6.00
CA GLU A 185 11.29 -11.38 -4.63
C GLU A 185 11.54 -12.65 -3.81
N ASN A 186 12.41 -12.55 -2.81
CA ASN A 186 12.59 -13.60 -1.82
C ASN A 186 11.56 -13.44 -0.72
N ALA A 187 10.75 -14.47 -0.52
CA ALA A 187 9.75 -14.53 0.53
C ALA A 187 10.17 -15.53 1.59
N THR A 188 10.06 -15.14 2.85
CA THR A 188 10.18 -16.07 3.97
C THR A 188 8.85 -16.77 4.18
N VAL A 189 8.80 -18.07 3.99
CA VAL A 189 7.57 -18.85 4.14
C VAL A 189 7.70 -19.88 5.27
N PRO A 190 6.64 -20.14 6.03
CA PRO A 190 6.65 -21.19 7.01
C PRO A 190 6.67 -22.56 6.32
N TYR A 191 7.50 -23.45 6.83
CA TYR A 191 7.58 -24.84 6.42
C TYR A 191 7.39 -25.73 7.63
N LYS A 192 6.41 -26.62 7.60
CA LYS A 192 6.22 -27.61 8.66
C LYS A 192 7.38 -28.60 8.65
N SER A 193 8.30 -28.48 9.62
CA SER A 193 9.51 -29.29 9.67
C SER A 193 9.29 -30.62 10.40
N SER A 194 8.41 -30.64 11.39
CA SER A 194 8.13 -31.85 12.21
C SER A 194 6.82 -31.65 12.98
N THR A 195 6.43 -32.71 13.68
CA THR A 195 5.38 -32.68 14.70
C THR A 195 6.00 -33.18 16.01
N THR A 196 5.81 -32.43 17.09
CA THR A 196 6.25 -32.83 18.42
C THR A 196 5.04 -33.15 19.31
N LYS A 197 5.26 -34.01 20.31
CA LYS A 197 4.24 -34.30 21.32
C LYS A 197 4.40 -33.33 22.47
N LYS A 198 3.30 -32.74 22.91
CA LYS A 198 3.17 -31.92 24.10
C LYS A 198 2.26 -32.63 25.11
N TYR A 199 2.50 -32.37 26.38
CA TYR A 199 1.78 -32.96 27.49
C TYR A 199 1.25 -31.86 28.40
N ASP A 200 -0.07 -31.64 28.29
CA ASP A 200 -0.74 -30.59 29.04
C ASP A 200 -1.25 -31.11 30.37
N LEU A 201 -0.93 -30.42 31.47
CA LEU A 201 -1.61 -30.60 32.74
C LEU A 201 -2.91 -29.82 32.71
N VAL A 202 -4.03 -30.52 32.89
CA VAL A 202 -5.36 -29.90 32.83
C VAL A 202 -6.11 -30.11 34.15
N ASN A 203 -7.05 -29.18 34.40
CA ASN A 203 -7.96 -29.31 35.54
C ASN A 203 -9.15 -30.23 35.22
N SER A 204 -10.11 -30.35 36.16
CA SER A 204 -11.32 -31.15 36.00
C SER A 204 -12.25 -30.71 34.89
N SER A 205 -12.10 -29.47 34.39
CA SER A 205 -12.87 -28.90 33.27
C SER A 205 -12.09 -28.91 31.96
N ASP A 206 -11.00 -29.68 31.88
CA ASP A 206 -10.09 -29.80 30.73
C ASP A 206 -9.36 -28.48 30.34
N ALA A 207 -9.35 -27.46 31.20
CA ALA A 207 -8.57 -26.25 30.97
C ALA A 207 -7.08 -26.53 31.19
N VAL A 208 -6.24 -26.12 30.24
CA VAL A 208 -4.78 -26.26 30.28
C VAL A 208 -4.20 -25.33 31.36
N LEU A 209 -3.44 -25.86 32.28
CA LEU A 209 -2.78 -25.13 33.36
C LEU A 209 -1.28 -25.01 33.13
N ALA A 210 -0.65 -25.99 32.49
CA ALA A 210 0.76 -26.00 32.13
C ALA A 210 1.01 -26.99 30.98
N THR A 211 2.05 -26.74 30.18
CA THR A 211 2.46 -27.61 29.07
C THR A 211 3.92 -28.04 29.23
N TYR A 212 4.20 -29.30 28.94
CA TYR A 212 5.53 -29.91 29.05
C TYR A 212 5.92 -30.58 27.73
N ASP A 213 7.23 -30.64 27.47
CA ASP A 213 7.81 -31.30 26.29
C ASP A 213 7.96 -32.80 26.46
N SER A 214 7.92 -33.27 27.69
CA SER A 214 8.02 -34.71 27.99
C SER A 214 6.91 -35.18 28.95
N TYR A 215 6.45 -36.42 28.74
CA TYR A 215 5.49 -37.05 29.63
C TYR A 215 6.06 -37.23 31.05
N THR A 216 7.35 -37.51 31.17
CA THR A 216 8.02 -37.72 32.47
C THR A 216 7.97 -36.45 33.30
N ASP A 217 8.25 -35.29 32.72
CA ASP A 217 8.24 -34.00 33.41
C ASP A 217 6.81 -33.59 33.80
N ALA A 218 5.85 -33.77 32.87
CA ALA A 218 4.44 -33.52 33.15
C ALA A 218 3.93 -34.40 34.28
N LYS A 219 4.29 -35.70 34.28
CA LYS A 219 3.89 -36.65 35.33
C LYS A 219 4.51 -36.29 36.67
N LYS A 220 5.79 -35.95 36.67
CA LYS A 220 6.46 -35.51 37.92
C LYS A 220 5.79 -34.25 38.48
N ALA A 221 5.50 -33.27 37.66
CA ALA A 221 4.83 -32.02 38.06
C ALA A 221 3.43 -32.27 38.64
N LEU A 222 2.68 -33.23 38.04
CA LEU A 222 1.36 -33.64 38.53
C LEU A 222 1.46 -34.36 39.88
N ASP A 223 2.37 -35.34 39.98
CA ASP A 223 2.57 -36.16 41.20
C ASP A 223 3.08 -35.30 42.37
N ASP A 224 3.96 -34.36 42.12
CA ASP A 224 4.52 -33.44 43.12
C ASP A 224 3.57 -32.27 43.45
N GLY A 225 2.43 -32.16 42.77
CA GLY A 225 1.46 -31.10 43.00
C GLY A 225 1.96 -29.68 42.65
N VAL A 226 2.95 -29.58 41.77
CA VAL A 226 3.59 -28.30 41.38
C VAL A 226 2.62 -27.36 40.70
N VAL A 227 1.66 -27.89 39.90
CA VAL A 227 0.65 -27.13 39.20
C VAL A 227 -0.68 -27.25 39.95
N ALA A 228 -1.04 -26.21 40.67
CA ALA A 228 -2.26 -26.19 41.47
C ALA A 228 -3.51 -26.40 40.61
N GLY A 229 -4.36 -27.35 41.05
CA GLY A 229 -5.62 -27.65 40.33
C GLY A 229 -5.50 -28.60 39.14
N ALA A 230 -4.28 -29.05 38.79
CA ALA A 230 -4.09 -30.07 37.77
C ALA A 230 -4.61 -31.44 38.26
N THR A 231 -5.35 -32.15 37.40
CA THR A 231 -5.96 -33.44 37.74
C THR A 231 -5.53 -34.58 36.82
N LYS A 232 -5.11 -34.27 35.60
CA LYS A 232 -4.67 -35.28 34.62
C LYS A 232 -3.73 -34.67 33.57
N ILE A 233 -3.07 -35.58 32.84
CA ILE A 233 -2.23 -35.23 31.66
C ILE A 233 -3.00 -35.56 30.40
N VAL A 234 -3.01 -34.61 29.44
CA VAL A 234 -3.55 -34.81 28.07
C VAL A 234 -2.40 -34.60 27.10
N SER A 235 -2.17 -35.55 26.21
CA SER A 235 -1.18 -35.37 25.15
C SER A 235 -1.83 -34.80 23.88
N ARG A 236 -1.13 -33.90 23.24
CA ARG A 236 -1.48 -33.35 21.89
C ARG A 236 -0.28 -33.31 20.98
N ASP A 237 -0.53 -33.36 19.71
CA ASP A 237 0.51 -33.12 18.70
C ASP A 237 0.58 -31.61 18.41
N GLU A 238 1.80 -31.11 18.30
CA GLU A 238 2.08 -29.72 17.97
C GLU A 238 3.00 -29.66 16.75
N ASP A 239 2.57 -28.98 15.71
CA ASP A 239 3.35 -28.81 14.50
C ASP A 239 4.49 -27.81 14.74
N VAL A 240 5.69 -28.18 14.35
CA VAL A 240 6.89 -27.34 14.44
C VAL A 240 7.17 -26.78 13.06
N TYR A 241 7.19 -25.46 12.98
CA TYR A 241 7.48 -24.75 11.74
C TYR A 241 8.90 -24.18 11.77
N THR A 242 9.57 -24.30 10.63
CA THR A 242 10.79 -23.56 10.31
C THR A 242 10.46 -22.58 9.20
N TYR A 243 11.34 -21.60 8.98
CA TYR A 243 11.15 -20.61 7.92
C TYR A 243 12.20 -20.84 6.84
N VAL A 244 11.75 -20.92 5.59
CA VAL A 244 12.61 -21.09 4.42
C VAL A 244 12.47 -19.90 3.50
N GLN A 245 13.52 -19.59 2.74
CA GLN A 245 13.47 -18.58 1.69
C GLN A 245 12.98 -19.22 0.40
N GLU A 246 11.94 -18.66 -0.17
CA GLU A 246 11.44 -19.03 -1.49
C GLU A 246 11.48 -17.82 -2.41
N THR A 247 11.87 -18.06 -3.65
CA THR A 247 11.78 -17.05 -4.71
C THR A 247 10.37 -17.07 -5.28
N LYS A 248 9.66 -15.95 -5.20
CA LYS A 248 8.32 -15.78 -5.75
C LYS A 248 8.31 -14.72 -6.84
N THR A 249 7.58 -15.01 -7.90
CA THR A 249 7.28 -14.03 -8.95
C THR A 249 5.90 -13.43 -8.66
N LYS A 250 5.80 -12.13 -8.71
CA LYS A 250 4.54 -11.39 -8.57
C LYS A 250 4.48 -10.22 -9.54
N ASN A 251 3.29 -9.69 -9.76
CA ASN A 251 3.14 -8.44 -10.49
C ASN A 251 3.79 -7.28 -9.72
N GLU A 252 4.43 -6.38 -10.45
CA GLU A 252 5.04 -5.17 -9.90
C GLU A 252 4.01 -4.02 -9.90
N THR A 253 3.75 -3.41 -8.76
CA THR A 253 2.85 -2.26 -8.67
C THR A 253 3.56 -0.94 -9.01
N VAL A 254 2.76 0.11 -9.26
CA VAL A 254 3.29 1.47 -9.45
C VAL A 254 4.08 1.95 -8.23
N GLY A 255 3.57 1.68 -7.02
CA GLY A 255 4.24 2.05 -5.76
C GLY A 255 5.59 1.37 -5.61
N GLU A 256 5.67 0.08 -5.91
CA GLU A 256 6.93 -0.66 -5.88
C GLU A 256 7.93 -0.16 -6.92
N LYS A 257 7.46 0.06 -8.15
CA LYS A 257 8.31 0.46 -9.26
C LYS A 257 8.93 1.84 -9.12
N TYR A 258 8.14 2.81 -8.65
CA TYR A 258 8.54 4.22 -8.68
C TYR A 258 8.84 4.82 -7.32
N LEU A 259 8.31 4.26 -6.24
CA LEU A 259 8.43 4.80 -4.90
C LEU A 259 9.21 3.88 -3.95
N ASP A 260 9.63 2.71 -4.43
CA ASP A 260 10.22 1.65 -3.59
C ASP A 260 9.32 1.31 -2.39
N LEU A 261 8.02 1.24 -2.66
CA LEU A 261 6.99 1.08 -1.64
C LEU A 261 6.61 -0.39 -1.52
N HIS A 262 6.72 -0.92 -0.32
CA HIS A 262 6.37 -2.30 0.01
C HIS A 262 5.08 -2.35 0.81
N THR A 263 4.38 -3.47 0.70
CA THR A 263 3.14 -3.72 1.45
C THR A 263 3.24 -5.05 2.19
N SER A 264 2.88 -5.03 3.47
CA SER A 264 2.67 -6.24 4.26
C SER A 264 1.26 -6.23 4.85
N VAL A 265 0.56 -7.37 4.77
CA VAL A 265 -0.80 -7.52 5.28
C VAL A 265 -0.84 -8.61 6.34
N GLY A 266 -1.44 -8.31 7.49
CA GLY A 266 -1.54 -9.27 8.57
C GLY A 266 -2.34 -8.75 9.77
N LEU A 267 -2.53 -9.62 10.76
CA LEU A 267 -3.09 -9.23 12.05
C LEU A 267 -2.10 -8.34 12.79
N LEU A 268 -2.53 -7.21 13.28
CA LEU A 268 -1.71 -6.34 14.12
C LEU A 268 -1.56 -6.94 15.50
N MET A 269 -0.33 -7.28 15.87
CA MET A 269 0.00 -8.00 17.11
C MET A 269 0.58 -7.09 18.17
N THR A 270 1.32 -6.07 17.76
CA THR A 270 2.02 -5.13 18.64
C THR A 270 1.98 -3.74 18.06
N SER A 271 1.69 -2.74 18.87
CA SER A 271 1.86 -1.31 18.59
C SER A 271 2.51 -0.66 19.80
N GLY A 272 3.78 -0.25 19.69
CA GLY A 272 4.56 0.26 20.80
C GLY A 272 4.64 -0.74 21.94
N ASN A 273 4.29 -0.32 23.15
CA ASN A 273 4.29 -1.14 24.35
C ASN A 273 3.02 -1.98 24.56
N GLU A 274 2.03 -1.84 23.69
CA GLU A 274 0.78 -2.59 23.75
C GLU A 274 0.80 -3.80 22.80
N THR A 275 0.25 -4.91 23.26
CA THR A 275 0.20 -6.17 22.50
C THR A 275 -1.19 -6.79 22.56
N LEU A 276 -1.55 -7.57 21.53
CA LEU A 276 -2.82 -8.28 21.46
C LEU A 276 -2.97 -9.27 22.63
N ASN A 277 -1.89 -9.96 22.98
CA ASN A 277 -1.83 -10.82 24.16
C ASN A 277 -0.37 -10.95 24.67
N SER A 278 -0.19 -11.52 25.86
CA SER A 278 1.11 -11.65 26.55
C SER A 278 2.15 -12.54 25.83
N SER A 279 1.78 -13.24 24.77
CA SER A 279 2.71 -14.06 23.98
C SER A 279 3.55 -13.23 23.01
N PHE A 280 3.19 -11.94 22.79
CA PHE A 280 3.91 -11.07 21.88
C PHE A 280 4.81 -10.10 22.64
N SER A 281 6.01 -9.91 22.10
CA SER A 281 6.95 -8.94 22.67
C SER A 281 6.59 -7.52 22.19
N SER A 282 6.61 -6.58 23.10
CA SER A 282 6.46 -5.15 22.88
C SER A 282 7.80 -4.43 22.86
N GLY A 283 7.80 -3.16 22.61
CA GLY A 283 8.96 -2.27 22.64
C GLY A 283 8.61 -0.88 22.16
N ASP A 284 9.37 0.11 22.58
CA ASP A 284 9.18 1.48 22.13
C ASP A 284 9.31 1.57 20.60
N ASP A 285 8.41 2.32 19.98
CA ASP A 285 8.40 2.55 18.53
C ASP A 285 8.40 1.27 17.66
N VAL A 286 7.83 0.16 18.15
CA VAL A 286 7.77 -1.13 17.44
C VAL A 286 6.36 -1.41 16.97
N LEU A 287 6.24 -1.96 15.75
CA LEU A 287 4.98 -2.48 15.21
C LEU A 287 5.23 -3.90 14.68
N LYS A 288 4.34 -4.83 15.02
CA LYS A 288 4.43 -6.21 14.54
C LYS A 288 3.10 -6.69 14.00
N ILE A 289 3.17 -7.35 12.86
CA ILE A 289 2.03 -8.03 12.25
C ILE A 289 2.35 -9.50 12.00
N ASN A 290 1.30 -10.31 11.89
CA ASN A 290 1.38 -11.71 11.47
C ASN A 290 0.43 -11.95 10.31
N ASN A 291 0.92 -12.54 9.23
CA ASN A 291 0.13 -12.77 8.02
C ASN A 291 -0.87 -13.94 8.12
N ALA A 292 -0.95 -14.61 9.27
CA ALA A 292 -1.97 -15.63 9.54
C ALA A 292 -3.39 -15.12 9.23
N LYS A 293 -4.28 -16.03 8.91
CA LYS A 293 -5.68 -15.67 8.57
C LYS A 293 -6.48 -15.26 9.81
N SER A 294 -6.15 -15.85 10.96
CA SER A 294 -6.80 -15.60 12.26
C SER A 294 -5.77 -15.70 13.39
N GLU A 295 -6.15 -15.28 14.59
CA GLU A 295 -5.31 -15.42 15.79
C GLU A 295 -5.03 -16.89 16.15
N SER A 296 -5.97 -17.79 15.89
CA SER A 296 -5.77 -19.24 16.10
C SER A 296 -4.68 -19.85 15.22
N ASP A 297 -4.43 -19.25 14.04
CA ASP A 297 -3.50 -19.76 13.03
C ASP A 297 -2.12 -19.07 13.12
N ILE A 298 -1.87 -18.32 14.17
CA ILE A 298 -0.72 -17.43 14.30
C ILE A 298 0.63 -18.15 14.23
N ASN A 299 0.67 -19.40 14.65
CA ASN A 299 1.87 -20.24 14.58
C ASN A 299 2.22 -20.64 13.14
N GLU A 300 1.24 -20.62 12.24
CA GLU A 300 1.41 -20.93 10.82
C GLU A 300 1.76 -19.68 9.99
N GLY A 301 1.64 -18.49 10.58
CA GLY A 301 1.88 -17.22 9.93
C GLY A 301 3.33 -16.76 10.02
N THR A 302 3.75 -15.98 9.03
CA THR A 302 5.02 -15.26 9.03
C THR A 302 4.87 -13.94 9.79
N LYS A 303 5.82 -13.63 10.65
CA LYS A 303 5.87 -12.36 11.39
C LYS A 303 6.67 -11.32 10.62
N SER A 304 6.13 -10.10 10.54
CA SER A 304 6.86 -8.92 10.10
C SER A 304 6.97 -7.94 11.27
N SER A 305 8.16 -7.38 11.43
CA SER A 305 8.46 -6.44 12.52
C SER A 305 9.02 -5.15 11.95
N PHE A 306 8.48 -4.03 12.42
CA PHE A 306 8.86 -2.68 12.00
C PHE A 306 9.32 -1.91 13.24
N THR A 307 10.27 -1.00 13.04
CA THR A 307 10.86 -0.16 14.08
C THR A 307 10.69 1.31 13.74
N LYS A 308 10.97 2.19 14.71
CA LYS A 308 10.80 3.65 14.58
C LYS A 308 9.36 4.11 14.25
N VAL A 309 8.38 3.25 14.54
CA VAL A 309 6.96 3.54 14.33
C VAL A 309 6.43 4.33 15.51
N LYS A 310 6.43 5.65 15.40
CA LYS A 310 6.01 6.56 16.49
C LYS A 310 4.50 6.77 16.60
N THR A 311 3.79 6.48 15.52
CA THR A 311 2.32 6.60 15.50
C THR A 311 1.71 5.45 16.30
N ASP A 312 0.77 5.80 17.18
CA ASP A 312 0.03 4.81 17.96
C ASP A 312 -1.09 4.18 17.11
N TYR A 313 -1.02 2.88 16.92
CA TYR A 313 -2.00 2.06 16.23
C TYR A 313 -2.70 1.06 17.16
N THR A 314 -2.65 1.27 18.47
CA THR A 314 -3.23 0.36 19.49
C THR A 314 -4.71 0.07 19.23
N ALA A 315 -5.46 1.03 18.70
CA ALA A 315 -6.88 0.85 18.34
C ALA A 315 -7.11 -0.21 17.25
N LEU A 316 -6.08 -0.61 16.52
CA LEU A 316 -6.14 -1.62 15.45
C LEU A 316 -5.62 -3.00 15.90
N LEU A 317 -5.23 -3.18 17.17
CA LEU A 317 -4.76 -4.48 17.67
C LEU A 317 -5.79 -5.58 17.43
N GLY A 318 -5.33 -6.72 16.89
CA GLY A 318 -6.20 -7.84 16.51
C GLY A 318 -6.96 -7.67 15.21
N GLN A 319 -6.87 -6.53 14.56
CA GLN A 319 -7.45 -6.32 13.24
C GLN A 319 -6.44 -6.69 12.14
N ARG A 320 -6.97 -7.07 10.98
CA ARG A 320 -6.15 -7.30 9.81
C ARG A 320 -5.85 -5.95 9.17
N VAL A 321 -4.57 -5.59 9.12
CA VAL A 321 -4.09 -4.30 8.63
C VAL A 321 -3.17 -4.47 7.42
N LYS A 322 -3.07 -3.41 6.65
CA LYS A 322 -2.10 -3.22 5.57
C LYS A 322 -1.05 -2.21 6.05
N VAL A 323 0.20 -2.64 6.15
CA VAL A 323 1.34 -1.78 6.48
C VAL A 323 2.04 -1.39 5.19
N LEU A 324 2.13 -0.10 4.94
CA LEU A 324 2.89 0.50 3.84
C LEU A 324 4.24 1.00 4.35
N TYR A 325 5.34 0.62 3.71
CA TYR A 325 6.69 0.94 4.17
C TYR A 325 7.69 0.98 3.00
N LYS A 326 8.78 1.71 3.17
CA LYS A 326 9.95 1.67 2.28
C LYS A 326 11.03 0.74 2.81
N ASP A 327 11.26 0.81 4.12
CA ASP A 327 12.11 -0.13 4.85
C ASP A 327 11.43 -0.48 6.18
N THR A 328 11.93 -1.49 6.88
CA THR A 328 11.38 -1.94 8.17
C THR A 328 11.47 -0.86 9.26
N ASP A 329 12.28 0.17 9.07
CA ASP A 329 12.36 1.35 9.93
C ASP A 329 11.79 2.64 9.30
N GLU A 330 11.16 2.53 8.12
CA GLU A 330 10.50 3.62 7.40
C GLU A 330 9.06 3.23 7.03
N VAL A 331 8.18 3.18 8.02
CA VAL A 331 6.74 2.92 7.84
C VAL A 331 6.04 4.21 7.43
N ILE A 332 5.32 4.15 6.31
CA ILE A 332 4.54 5.25 5.75
C ILE A 332 3.17 5.34 6.43
N GLY A 333 2.54 4.19 6.69
CA GLY A 333 1.25 4.15 7.37
C GLY A 333 0.73 2.73 7.57
N VAL A 334 -0.32 2.64 8.39
CA VAL A 334 -1.03 1.40 8.71
C VAL A 334 -2.53 1.65 8.53
N TYR A 335 -3.18 0.82 7.73
CA TYR A 335 -4.56 0.99 7.27
C TYR A 335 -5.38 -0.28 7.46
#